data_b9a188d1b6b7f7843e945acc24aa0f9b
#
_entry.id   b9a188d1b6b7f7843e945acc24aa0f9b
#
_cell.length_a   1.000
_cell.length_b   1.000
_cell.length_c   1.000
_cell.angle_alpha   90.00
_cell.angle_beta   90.00
_cell.angle_gamma   90.00
#
_symmetry.space_group_name_H-M   'P 1'
#
loop_
_entity.id
_entity.type
_entity.pdbx_description
1 polymer ?
#
loop_
_entity_poly.entity_id
_entity_poly.type
_entity_poly.pdbx_seq_one_letter_code
_entity_poly.pdbx_strand_id
1 'polypeptide(L)'
;FIYKGMNMKKKKVDLEDLFELAEFFKFFGDSTRIRIIEFLRQGEQSVLAIANYLEMEQSAISHQLRILRMANLLTFRREGKTIYYRLDDEHVEKIFQLGLEHILHKRGK
;
A
#
# COMPACT_ATOMS: atom_id res chain seq x y z
N PHE A 1 0.52 -14.81 9.14
CA PHE A 1 0.91 -14.58 7.75
C PHE A 1 0.38 -15.72 6.89
N ILE A 2 -0.36 -15.42 5.83
CA ILE A 2 -1.07 -16.46 5.05
C ILE A 2 -0.13 -17.46 4.36
N TYR A 3 1.12 -17.08 4.16
CA TYR A 3 2.11 -17.95 3.51
C TYR A 3 2.98 -18.73 4.50
N LYS A 4 2.63 -18.68 5.79
CA LYS A 4 3.36 -19.44 6.80
C LYS A 4 3.29 -20.93 6.45
N GLY A 5 4.44 -21.56 6.37
CA GLY A 5 4.54 -22.96 5.98
C GLY A 5 4.67 -23.21 4.49
N MET A 6 4.48 -22.19 3.65
CA MET A 6 4.68 -22.34 2.20
C MET A 6 6.14 -22.05 1.86
N ASN A 7 6.71 -22.89 1.03
CA ASN A 7 8.04 -22.65 0.49
C ASN A 7 7.90 -21.95 -0.87
N MET A 8 7.88 -20.62 -0.86
CA MET A 8 7.68 -19.82 -2.06
C MET A 8 8.77 -20.01 -3.11
N LYS A 9 9.99 -20.38 -2.71
CA LYS A 9 11.08 -20.63 -3.66
C LYS A 9 10.83 -21.84 -4.52
N LYS A 10 10.05 -22.81 -4.02
CA LYS A 10 9.70 -24.04 -4.75
C LYS A 10 8.34 -23.97 -5.42
N LYS A 11 7.57 -22.93 -5.14
CA LYS A 11 6.26 -22.77 -5.75
C LYS A 11 6.44 -22.40 -7.21
N LYS A 12 5.77 -23.17 -8.08
CA LYS A 12 5.75 -22.83 -9.50
C LYS A 12 4.87 -21.59 -9.71
N VAL A 13 5.43 -20.60 -10.38
CA VAL A 13 4.74 -19.34 -10.69
C VAL A 13 4.46 -19.33 -12.17
N ASP A 14 3.20 -19.14 -12.55
CA ASP A 14 2.86 -19.09 -13.97
C ASP A 14 2.90 -17.63 -14.48
N LEU A 15 2.74 -17.48 -15.79
CA LEU A 15 2.87 -16.17 -16.42
C LEU A 15 1.77 -15.21 -15.99
N GLU A 16 0.57 -15.73 -15.76
CA GLU A 16 -0.55 -14.91 -15.28
C GLU A 16 -0.25 -14.30 -13.92
N ASP A 17 0.33 -15.09 -13.00
CA ASP A 17 0.74 -14.60 -11.69
C ASP A 17 1.75 -13.45 -11.81
N LEU A 18 2.68 -13.58 -12.75
CA LEU A 18 3.69 -12.55 -12.97
C LEU A 18 3.09 -11.26 -13.51
N PHE A 19 2.09 -11.36 -14.39
CA PHE A 19 1.38 -10.19 -14.89
C PHE A 19 0.62 -9.48 -13.77
N GLU A 20 -0.03 -10.23 -12.90
CA GLU A 20 -0.74 -9.67 -11.74
C GLU A 20 0.23 -9.00 -10.77
N LEU A 21 1.38 -9.62 -10.55
CA LEU A 21 2.41 -9.05 -9.69
C LEU A 21 2.94 -7.73 -10.27
N ALA A 22 3.14 -7.67 -11.58
CA ALA A 22 3.58 -6.45 -12.24
C ALA A 22 2.56 -5.33 -12.07
N GLU A 23 1.26 -5.63 -12.23
CA GLU A 23 0.20 -4.65 -12.00
C GLU A 23 0.17 -4.18 -10.54
N PHE A 24 0.36 -5.09 -9.60
CA PHE A 24 0.45 -4.76 -8.18
C PHE A 24 1.56 -3.73 -7.93
N PHE A 25 2.77 -3.98 -8.46
CA PHE A 25 3.88 -3.05 -8.30
C PHE A 25 3.66 -1.72 -8.99
N LYS A 26 2.90 -1.72 -10.07
CA LYS A 26 2.55 -0.49 -10.77
C LYS A 26 1.72 0.44 -9.89
N PHE A 27 0.73 -0.12 -9.16
CA PHE A 27 -0.05 0.67 -8.21
C PHE A 27 0.80 1.15 -7.04
N PHE A 28 1.79 0.37 -6.66
CA PHE A 28 2.70 0.72 -5.58
C PHE A 28 3.70 1.79 -6.00
N GLY A 29 4.00 1.92 -7.29
CA GLY A 29 5.13 2.69 -7.81
C GLY A 29 4.85 4.15 -8.11
N ASP A 30 3.79 4.73 -7.57
CA ASP A 30 3.47 6.15 -7.76
C ASP A 30 3.85 6.94 -6.50
N SER A 31 4.49 8.11 -6.66
CA SER A 31 4.99 8.86 -5.51
C SER A 31 3.90 9.29 -4.54
N THR A 32 2.75 9.73 -5.04
CA THR A 32 1.62 10.09 -4.16
C THR A 32 1.12 8.89 -3.39
N ARG A 33 0.99 7.75 -4.06
CA ARG A 33 0.51 6.51 -3.42
C ARG A 33 1.50 5.99 -2.40
N ILE A 34 2.80 6.07 -2.69
CA ILE A 34 3.84 5.70 -1.72
C ILE A 34 3.75 6.57 -0.46
N ARG A 35 3.49 7.87 -0.62
CA ARG A 35 3.33 8.77 0.53
C ARG A 35 2.10 8.43 1.35
N ILE A 36 1.01 8.03 0.70
CA ILE A 36 -0.20 7.58 1.40
C ILE A 36 0.11 6.32 2.21
N ILE A 37 0.76 5.35 1.59
CA ILE A 37 1.12 4.10 2.26
C ILE A 37 2.03 4.38 3.46
N GLU A 38 3.01 5.25 3.29
CA GLU A 38 3.92 5.63 4.37
C GLU A 38 3.16 6.20 5.55
N PHE A 39 2.21 7.10 5.29
CA PHE A 39 1.41 7.69 6.36
C PHE A 39 0.56 6.64 7.09
N LEU A 40 -0.04 5.72 6.33
CA LEU A 40 -0.91 4.68 6.90
C LEU A 40 -0.14 3.58 7.66
N ARG A 41 1.18 3.54 7.55
CA ARG A 41 1.99 2.62 8.34
C ARG A 41 1.85 2.89 9.84
N GLN A 42 1.51 4.09 10.22
CA GLN A 42 1.31 4.48 11.62
C GLN A 42 -0.02 3.99 12.16
N GLY A 43 -0.93 3.57 11.29
CA GLY A 43 -2.25 3.13 11.67
C GLY A 43 -3.32 3.78 10.82
N GLU A 44 -4.55 3.50 11.16
CA GLU A 44 -5.74 3.96 10.45
C GLU A 44 -5.84 5.49 10.47
N GLN A 45 -6.23 6.06 9.32
CA GLN A 45 -6.40 7.52 9.19
C GLN A 45 -7.65 7.84 8.39
N SER A 46 -8.28 8.96 8.72
CA SER A 46 -9.42 9.47 7.95
C SER A 46 -8.94 10.07 6.63
N VAL A 47 -9.86 10.16 5.67
CA VAL A 47 -9.58 10.81 4.38
C VAL A 47 -9.06 12.24 4.61
N LEU A 48 -9.68 12.99 5.52
CA LEU A 48 -9.27 14.35 5.79
C LEU A 48 -7.85 14.42 6.35
N ALA A 49 -7.51 13.52 7.27
CA ALA A 49 -6.16 13.49 7.85
C ALA A 49 -5.12 13.19 6.77
N ILE A 50 -5.42 12.26 5.86
CA ILE A 50 -4.51 11.92 4.76
C ILE A 50 -4.32 13.12 3.83
N ALA A 51 -5.43 13.78 3.47
CA ALA A 51 -5.39 14.96 2.60
C ALA A 51 -4.54 16.07 3.23
N ASN A 52 -4.74 16.32 4.53
CA ASN A 52 -3.96 17.33 5.25
C ASN A 52 -2.49 16.99 5.32
N TYR A 53 -2.17 15.72 5.59
CA TYR A 53 -0.78 15.27 5.66
C TYR A 53 -0.05 15.45 4.32
N LEU A 54 -0.71 15.10 3.22
CA LEU A 54 -0.12 15.23 1.89
C LEU A 54 -0.26 16.64 1.31
N GLU A 55 -1.01 17.52 1.96
CA GLU A 55 -1.30 18.86 1.47
C GLU A 55 -1.93 18.84 0.09
N MET A 56 -2.93 17.98 -0.07
CA MET A 56 -3.65 17.79 -1.32
C MET A 56 -5.15 17.95 -1.11
N GLU A 57 -5.85 18.26 -2.20
CA GLU A 57 -7.31 18.35 -2.18
C GLU A 57 -7.93 17.01 -1.77
N GLN A 58 -8.98 17.08 -0.95
CA GLN A 58 -9.63 15.90 -0.44
C GLN A 58 -10.19 15.03 -1.58
N SER A 59 -10.71 15.64 -2.65
CA SER A 59 -11.23 14.91 -3.79
C SER A 59 -10.13 14.13 -4.51
N ALA A 60 -8.94 14.72 -4.65
CA ALA A 60 -7.79 14.05 -5.28
C ALA A 60 -7.33 12.86 -4.43
N ILE A 61 -7.27 13.04 -3.12
CA ILE A 61 -6.91 11.96 -2.19
C ILE A 61 -7.95 10.84 -2.23
N SER A 62 -9.25 11.19 -2.20
CA SER A 62 -10.32 10.18 -2.28
C SER A 62 -10.19 9.33 -3.55
N HIS A 63 -9.82 9.95 -4.66
CA HIS A 63 -9.59 9.24 -5.91
C HIS A 63 -8.44 8.24 -5.80
N GLN A 64 -7.31 8.68 -5.24
CA GLN A 64 -6.15 7.81 -5.03
C GLN A 64 -6.45 6.66 -4.06
N LEU A 65 -7.19 6.95 -3.00
CA LEU A 65 -7.54 5.92 -2.02
C LEU A 65 -8.45 4.84 -2.63
N ARG A 66 -9.37 5.23 -3.50
CA ARG A 66 -10.21 4.26 -4.20
C ARG A 66 -9.38 3.35 -5.11
N ILE A 67 -8.41 3.92 -5.83
CA ILE A 67 -7.52 3.14 -6.69
C ILE A 67 -6.75 2.12 -5.85
N LEU A 68 -6.16 2.55 -4.74
CA LEU A 68 -5.40 1.67 -3.86
C LEU A 68 -6.27 0.58 -3.22
N ARG A 69 -7.50 0.93 -2.87
CA ARG A 69 -8.45 -0.06 -2.33
C ARG A 69 -8.81 -1.10 -3.38
N MET A 70 -9.08 -0.67 -4.60
CA MET A 70 -9.43 -1.58 -5.69
C MET A 70 -8.26 -2.49 -6.05
N ALA A 71 -7.04 -2.04 -5.83
CA ALA A 71 -5.83 -2.84 -6.03
C ALA A 71 -5.49 -3.73 -4.82
N ASN A 72 -6.35 -3.76 -3.82
CA ASN A 72 -6.18 -4.56 -2.60
C ASN A 72 -4.98 -4.16 -1.75
N LEU A 73 -4.58 -2.89 -1.84
CA LEU A 73 -3.51 -2.36 -0.99
C LEU A 73 -4.06 -1.72 0.28
N LEU A 74 -5.30 -1.24 0.23
CA LEU A 74 -5.96 -0.61 1.37
C LEU A 74 -7.31 -1.27 1.63
N THR A 75 -7.76 -1.17 2.88
CA THR A 75 -9.12 -1.46 3.26
C THR A 75 -9.67 -0.25 4.02
N PHE A 76 -10.96 -0.21 4.26
CA PHE A 76 -11.57 0.93 4.93
C PHE A 76 -12.70 0.50 5.84
N ARG A 77 -13.08 1.40 6.73
CA ARG A 77 -14.32 1.30 7.50
C ARG A 77 -15.00 2.66 7.52
N ARG A 78 -16.28 2.65 7.72
CA ARG A 78 -17.06 3.87 7.84
C ARG A 78 -17.55 4.03 9.27
N GLU A 79 -17.43 5.24 9.78
CA GLU A 79 -17.97 5.60 11.09
C GLU A 79 -18.72 6.91 10.91
N GLY A 80 -20.05 6.85 10.91
CA GLY A 80 -20.89 8.00 10.56
C GLY A 80 -20.61 8.45 9.14
N LYS A 81 -20.23 9.70 8.97
CA LYS A 81 -19.89 10.27 7.67
C LYS A 81 -18.41 10.19 7.36
N THR A 82 -17.62 9.66 8.27
CA THR A 82 -16.17 9.61 8.13
C THR A 82 -15.74 8.24 7.63
N ILE A 83 -14.85 8.24 6.64
CA ILE A 83 -14.24 7.01 6.13
C ILE A 83 -12.79 6.98 6.60
N TYR A 84 -12.40 5.86 7.20
CA TYR A 84 -11.04 5.62 7.68
C TYR A 84 -10.41 4.53 6.83
N TYR A 85 -9.18 4.77 6.38
CA TYR A 85 -8.42 3.82 5.58
C TYR A 85 -7.25 3.27 6.38
N ARG A 86 -6.90 2.03 6.10
CA ARG A 86 -5.70 1.39 6.67
C ARG A 86 -5.09 0.47 5.62
N LEU A 87 -3.84 0.08 5.84
CA LEU A 87 -3.20 -0.90 4.97
C LEU A 87 -3.97 -2.21 5.06
N ASP A 88 -4.09 -2.91 3.92
CA ASP A 88 -4.92 -4.11 3.84
C ASP A 88 -4.39 -5.22 4.75
N ASP A 89 -3.09 -5.50 4.69
CA ASP A 89 -2.48 -6.50 5.54
C ASP A 89 -0.99 -6.18 5.75
N GLU A 90 -0.31 -7.06 6.49
CA GLU A 90 1.12 -6.84 6.79
C GLU A 90 2.03 -7.05 5.58
N HIS A 91 1.56 -7.67 4.49
CA HIS A 91 2.36 -7.76 3.27
C HIS A 91 2.64 -6.38 2.69
N VAL A 92 1.65 -5.49 2.69
CA VAL A 92 1.80 -4.14 2.15
C VAL A 92 2.88 -3.38 2.93
N GLU A 93 2.81 -3.47 4.26
CA GLU A 93 3.82 -2.86 5.13
C GLU A 93 5.20 -3.42 4.85
N LYS A 94 5.32 -4.73 4.74
CA LYS A 94 6.61 -5.38 4.53
C LYS A 94 7.22 -5.06 3.17
N ILE A 95 6.42 -4.96 2.13
CA ILE A 95 6.92 -4.59 0.80
C ILE A 95 7.48 -3.18 0.83
N PHE A 96 6.75 -2.25 1.45
CA PHE A 96 7.23 -0.88 1.63
C PHE A 96 8.54 -0.86 2.39
N GLN A 97 8.58 -1.53 3.54
CA GLN A 97 9.74 -1.54 4.41
C GLN A 97 10.96 -2.12 3.71
N LEU A 98 10.81 -3.27 3.06
CA LEU A 98 11.92 -3.93 2.38
C LEU A 98 12.46 -3.08 1.23
N GLY A 99 11.57 -2.45 0.45
CA GLY A 99 11.99 -1.56 -0.62
C GLY A 99 12.77 -0.36 -0.08
N LEU A 100 12.25 0.25 0.98
CA LEU A 100 12.91 1.41 1.60
C LEU A 100 14.27 1.02 2.19
N GLU A 101 14.33 -0.09 2.92
CA GLU A 101 15.59 -0.57 3.51
C GLU A 101 16.64 -0.82 2.43
N HIS A 102 16.24 -1.42 1.33
CA HIS A 102 17.16 -1.68 0.23
C HIS A 102 17.74 -0.39 -0.33
N ILE A 103 16.89 0.61 -0.58
CA ILE A 103 17.33 1.90 -1.11
C ILE A 103 18.28 2.60 -0.14
N LEU A 104 17.91 2.64 1.14
CA LEU A 104 18.72 3.31 2.15
C LEU A 104 20.06 2.60 2.36
N HIS A 105 20.05 1.27 2.34
CA HIS A 105 21.29 0.48 2.45
C HIS A 105 22.24 0.80 1.31
N LYS A 106 21.73 0.87 0.07
CA LYS A 106 22.56 1.16 -1.11
C LYS A 106 23.15 2.56 -1.07
N ARG A 107 22.52 3.49 -0.36
CA ARG A 107 23.03 4.85 -0.20
C ARG A 107 23.90 5.03 1.04
N GLY A 108 24.16 3.95 1.79
CA GLY A 108 24.97 4.02 3.01
C GLY A 108 24.25 4.67 4.20
N LYS A 109 22.95 4.62 4.23
CA LYS A 109 22.16 5.18 5.33
C LYS A 109 21.76 4.16 6.36
#